data_2a55e5df64b99913f547e29509fee9a5
#
_entry.id   2a55e5df64b99913f547e29509fee9a5
#
_cell.length_a   1.000
_cell.length_b   1.000
_cell.length_c   1.000
_cell.angle_alpha   90.00
_cell.angle_beta   90.00
_cell.angle_gamma   90.00
#
_symmetry.space_group_name_H-M   'P 1'
#
loop_
_entity.id
_entity.type
_entity.pdbx_description
1 polymer ?
#
loop_
_entity_poly.entity_id
_entity_poly.type
_entity_poly.pdbx_seq_one_letter_code
_entity_poly.pdbx_strand_id
1 'polypeptide(L)' 'MSIQANPYPLRLEQQHMEKIRTLAKQGRRSVNMQLCIAVETYLEQYEKEHGEIPVEPEQ' A
#
# COMPACT_ATOMS: atom_id res chain seq x y z
N MET A 1 -19.69 4.95 11.98
CA MET A 1 -18.40 4.85 11.82
C MET A 1 -17.93 5.72 10.73
N SER A 2 -16.87 6.18 10.82
CA SER A 2 -16.46 7.05 9.89
C SER A 2 -15.56 6.41 8.99
N ILE A 3 -15.67 6.70 7.79
CA ILE A 3 -14.76 6.28 6.88
C ILE A 3 -13.68 7.20 6.85
N GLN A 4 -12.55 6.67 7.09
CA GLN A 4 -11.45 7.47 7.15
C GLN A 4 -10.94 7.73 5.82
N ALA A 5 -11.13 8.84 5.32
CA ALA A 5 -10.48 9.20 4.09
C ALA A 5 -9.02 9.34 4.35
N ASN A 6 -8.25 8.85 3.46
CA ASN A 6 -6.81 8.98 3.58
C ASN A 6 -6.45 10.44 3.40
N PRO A 7 -5.92 11.09 4.43
CA PRO A 7 -5.58 12.51 4.32
C PRO A 7 -4.33 12.76 3.50
N TYR A 8 -3.61 11.73 3.13
CA TYR A 8 -2.38 11.92 2.41
C TYR A 8 -2.56 11.49 0.98
N PRO A 9 -2.57 12.40 0.04
CA PRO A 9 -2.70 11.99 -1.36
C PRO A 9 -1.48 11.18 -1.76
N LEU A 10 -1.74 10.05 -2.37
CA LEU A 10 -0.67 9.19 -2.81
C LEU A 10 -0.24 9.62 -4.19
N ARG A 11 1.01 9.96 -4.32
CA ARG A 11 1.56 10.36 -5.60
C ARG A 11 2.73 9.48 -5.92
N LEU A 12 2.66 8.80 -7.04
CA LEU A 12 3.74 7.96 -7.49
C LEU A 12 4.34 8.54 -8.73
N GLU A 13 5.62 8.36 -8.86
CA GLU A 13 6.27 8.73 -10.10
C GLU A 13 5.72 7.86 -11.21
N GLN A 14 5.79 8.39 -12.41
CA GLN A 14 5.18 7.70 -13.54
C GLN A 14 5.76 6.30 -13.72
N GLN A 15 7.06 6.17 -13.58
CA GLN A 15 7.65 4.86 -13.78
C GLN A 15 7.17 3.86 -12.75
N HIS A 16 6.94 4.31 -11.51
CA HIS A 16 6.42 3.40 -10.49
C HIS A 16 4.98 3.04 -10.78
N MET A 17 4.20 4.01 -11.22
CA MET A 17 2.82 3.74 -11.53
C MET A 17 2.70 2.76 -12.69
N GLU A 18 3.56 2.88 -13.66
CA GLU A 18 3.53 1.97 -14.79
C GLU A 18 3.84 0.55 -14.36
N LYS A 19 4.80 0.41 -13.46
CA LYS A 19 5.13 -0.91 -12.95
C LYS A 19 3.99 -1.50 -12.15
N ILE A 20 3.34 -0.67 -11.35
CA ILE A 20 2.19 -1.12 -10.57
C ILE A 20 1.07 -1.56 -11.49
N ARG A 21 0.82 -0.80 -12.56
CA ARG A 21 -0.22 -1.19 -13.51
C ARG A 21 0.11 -2.52 -14.18
N THR A 22 1.36 -2.72 -14.50
CA THR A 22 1.78 -3.96 -15.11
C THR A 22 1.55 -5.14 -14.18
N LEU A 23 1.92 -4.98 -12.92
CA LEU A 23 1.72 -6.04 -11.95
C LEU A 23 0.23 -6.30 -11.72
N ALA A 24 -0.56 -5.24 -11.69
CA ALA A 24 -1.99 -5.40 -11.50
C ALA A 24 -2.57 -6.20 -12.64
N LYS A 25 -2.14 -5.88 -13.85
CA LYS A 25 -2.65 -6.58 -15.01
C LYS A 25 -2.25 -8.04 -14.98
N GLN A 26 -1.02 -8.32 -14.65
CA GLN A 26 -0.56 -9.69 -14.57
C GLN A 26 -1.34 -10.49 -13.55
N GLY A 27 -1.68 -9.87 -12.44
CA GLY A 27 -2.44 -10.55 -11.40
C GLY A 27 -3.93 -10.42 -11.53
N ARG A 28 -4.40 -9.78 -12.60
CA ARG A 28 -5.82 -9.56 -12.82
C ARG A 28 -6.47 -8.86 -11.66
N ARG A 29 -5.81 -7.79 -11.19
CA ARG A 29 -6.31 -6.99 -10.09
C ARG A 29 -6.43 -5.57 -10.54
N SER A 30 -7.19 -4.80 -9.77
CA SER A 30 -7.21 -3.35 -10.02
C SER A 30 -5.91 -2.74 -9.53
N VAL A 31 -5.62 -1.56 -10.04
CA VAL A 31 -4.45 -0.83 -9.59
C VAL A 31 -4.56 -0.55 -8.10
N ASN A 32 -5.75 -0.20 -7.64
CA ASN A 32 -5.93 0.09 -6.23
C ASN A 32 -5.62 -1.14 -5.37
N MET A 33 -6.07 -2.30 -5.80
CA MET A 33 -5.77 -3.52 -5.07
C MET A 33 -4.29 -3.82 -5.10
N GLN A 34 -3.65 -3.58 -6.23
CA GLN A 34 -2.22 -3.82 -6.33
C GLN A 34 -1.45 -2.90 -5.40
N LEU A 35 -1.90 -1.65 -5.26
CA LEU A 35 -1.26 -0.74 -4.33
C LEU A 35 -1.43 -1.21 -2.90
N CYS A 36 -2.61 -1.70 -2.56
CA CYS A 36 -2.82 -2.24 -1.22
C CYS A 36 -1.89 -3.40 -0.93
N ILE A 37 -1.75 -4.29 -1.91
CA ILE A 37 -0.86 -5.43 -1.74
C ILE A 37 0.58 -4.98 -1.56
N ALA A 38 0.99 -3.96 -2.31
CA ALA A 38 2.34 -3.45 -2.18
C ALA A 38 2.59 -2.91 -0.78
N VAL A 39 1.62 -2.18 -0.24
CA VAL A 39 1.77 -1.64 1.09
C VAL A 39 1.81 -2.76 2.12
N GLU A 40 0.92 -3.73 2.00
CA GLU A 40 0.89 -4.85 2.93
C GLU A 40 2.19 -5.63 2.90
N THR A 41 2.71 -5.85 1.70
CA THR A 41 3.95 -6.59 1.57
C THR A 41 5.10 -5.84 2.21
N TYR A 42 5.15 -4.53 2.00
CA TYR A 42 6.20 -3.73 2.60
C TYR A 42 6.13 -3.80 4.12
N LEU A 43 4.93 -3.67 4.67
CA LEU A 43 4.78 -3.68 6.12
C LEU A 43 5.13 -5.03 6.70
N GLU A 44 4.73 -6.10 6.04
CA GLU A 44 5.09 -7.44 6.50
C GLU A 44 6.61 -7.62 6.51
N GLN A 45 7.25 -7.15 5.45
CA GLN A 45 8.69 -7.30 5.35
C GLN A 45 9.37 -6.50 6.46
N TYR A 46 8.89 -5.29 6.70
CA TYR A 46 9.47 -4.47 7.75
C TYR A 46 9.33 -5.14 9.11
N GLU A 47 8.16 -5.67 9.39
CA GLU A 47 7.93 -6.29 10.68
C GLU A 47 8.73 -7.57 10.85
N LYS A 48 8.98 -8.27 9.75
CA LYS A 48 9.79 -9.45 9.82
C LYS A 48 11.22 -9.12 10.25
N GLU A 49 11.69 -7.96 9.81
CA GLU A 49 13.07 -7.58 10.10
C GLU A 49 13.21 -6.80 11.39
N HIS A 50 12.20 -6.04 11.77
CA HIS A 50 12.31 -5.12 12.90
C HIS A 50 11.33 -5.38 14.03
N GLY A 51 10.46 -6.35 13.87
CA GLY A 51 9.44 -6.61 14.87
C GLY A 51 8.18 -5.83 14.61
N GLU A 52 7.20 -6.12 15.40
CA GLU A 52 5.88 -5.55 15.21
C GLU A 52 5.91 -4.04 15.32
N ILE A 53 5.23 -3.36 14.43
CA ILE A 53 5.20 -1.91 14.44
C ILE A 53 4.20 -1.47 15.49
N PRO A 54 4.63 -0.68 16.48
CA PRO A 54 3.68 -0.19 17.49
C PRO A 54 2.79 0.87 16.86
N VAL A 55 1.51 0.68 17.06
CA VAL A 55 0.53 1.56 16.46
C VAL A 55 -0.03 2.46 17.54
N GLU A 56 -0.04 3.76 17.26
CA GLU A 56 -0.60 4.70 18.21
C GLU A 56 -2.07 4.86 17.92
N PRO A 57 -2.88 4.93 18.96
CA PRO A 57 -4.31 5.11 18.72
C PRO A 57 -4.57 6.46 18.11
N GLU A 58 -5.52 6.48 17.21
CA GLU A 58 -5.90 7.73 16.62
C GLU A 58 -6.96 8.38 17.42
N GLN A 59 -7.03 9.68 17.33
CA GLN A 59 -8.01 10.40 18.09
C GLN A 59 -9.32 10.55 17.40
#